data_69a9528f579eca7506188d8a0f878be1
#
_entry.id   69a9528f579eca7506188d8a0f878be1
#
_cell.length_a   1.000
_cell.length_b   1.000
_cell.length_c   1.000
_cell.angle_alpha   90.00
_cell.angle_beta   90.00
_cell.angle_gamma   90.00
#
_symmetry.space_group_name_H-M   'P 1'
#
loop_
_entity.id
_entity.type
_entity.pdbx_description
1 polymer ?
#
loop_
_entity_poly.entity_id
_entity_poly.type
_entity_poly.pdbx_seq_one_letter_code
_entity_poly.pdbx_strand_id
1 'polypeptide(L)'
;PEYIDAGKIKAFCGWGFNLFIWPQPQQYQEALKKLDFAFCTDYFYRKESHRDMDLILPAAMNFERFAPFGVYGSKFAPRTPVKPLGEAKEDWRIALELGCILDDPKHFFNGDPVKACNAILKEWGAEYEAAVAALPQVSSLECRKNEPKKYEKGLLRPDGQAGFNTPTGKIELFSTRCAKFGFDGLPVYKPMMEPDGRFNLRMINGARKPYITHSKTRSDAPYLLELEACSTITMHPKDASARGLADGDRVEIFSPFGGPVKANLEVSILVPPGTIDAQY
;
A
#
# COMPACT_ATOMS: atom_id res chain seq x y z
N PRO A 1 -16.36 5.19 4.16
CA PRO A 1 -17.30 5.96 5.00
C PRO A 1 -18.74 5.50 4.87
N GLU A 2 -19.32 5.49 3.66
CA GLU A 2 -20.74 5.22 3.40
C GLU A 2 -21.30 3.94 4.07
N TYR A 3 -20.55 2.84 4.04
CA TYR A 3 -20.96 1.59 4.66
C TYR A 3 -20.89 1.64 6.19
N ILE A 4 -19.97 2.43 6.74
CA ILE A 4 -19.89 2.69 8.18
C ILE A 4 -21.09 3.55 8.58
N ASP A 5 -21.37 4.62 7.85
CA ASP A 5 -22.51 5.50 8.10
C ASP A 5 -23.85 4.77 8.00
N ALA A 6 -23.93 3.76 7.14
CA ALA A 6 -25.09 2.88 7.02
C ALA A 6 -25.13 1.77 8.08
N GLY A 7 -24.19 1.71 9.03
CA GLY A 7 -24.11 0.69 10.07
C GLY A 7 -23.78 -0.73 9.58
N LYS A 8 -23.32 -0.86 8.34
CA LYS A 8 -22.97 -2.14 7.71
C LYS A 8 -21.58 -2.64 8.09
N ILE A 9 -20.68 -1.72 8.44
CA ILE A 9 -19.33 -2.02 8.93
C ILE A 9 -19.26 -1.50 10.36
N LYS A 10 -18.91 -2.36 11.30
CA LYS A 10 -18.81 -2.05 12.72
C LYS A 10 -17.41 -2.16 13.27
N ALA A 11 -16.54 -2.89 12.58
CA ALA A 11 -15.14 -3.03 12.97
C ALA A 11 -14.21 -2.79 11.79
N PHE A 12 -13.01 -2.32 12.08
CA PHE A 12 -11.94 -2.09 11.10
C PHE A 12 -10.64 -2.74 11.54
N CYS A 13 -9.97 -3.36 10.59
CA CYS A 13 -8.64 -3.93 10.76
C CYS A 13 -7.70 -3.37 9.70
N GLY A 14 -6.67 -2.66 10.11
CA GLY A 14 -5.67 -2.06 9.23
C GLY A 14 -4.31 -2.76 9.32
N TRP A 15 -3.82 -3.29 8.21
CA TRP A 15 -2.49 -3.90 8.12
C TRP A 15 -1.53 -2.90 7.50
N GLY A 16 -0.51 -2.42 8.27
CA GLY A 16 0.38 -1.36 7.82
C GLY A 16 -0.38 -0.08 7.47
N PHE A 17 -1.28 0.32 8.35
CA PHE A 17 -2.27 1.35 8.11
C PHE A 17 -1.67 2.76 8.07
N ASN A 18 -1.95 3.51 7.01
CA ASN A 18 -1.68 4.94 6.92
C ASN A 18 -2.85 5.67 6.25
N LEU A 19 -3.71 6.24 7.07
CA LEU A 19 -4.91 6.95 6.62
C LEU A 19 -4.60 8.13 5.70
N PHE A 20 -3.49 8.83 5.95
CA PHE A 20 -3.17 10.08 5.26
C PHE A 20 -2.70 9.93 3.82
N ILE A 21 -2.44 8.70 3.35
CA ILE A 21 -2.19 8.44 1.92
C ILE A 21 -3.48 8.24 1.12
N TRP A 22 -4.63 8.16 1.79
CA TRP A 22 -5.91 7.98 1.13
C TRP A 22 -6.48 9.33 0.67
N PRO A 23 -7.25 9.36 -0.42
CA PRO A 23 -7.98 10.57 -0.80
C PRO A 23 -8.94 10.98 0.31
N GLN A 24 -8.99 12.28 0.60
CA GLN A 24 -9.90 12.86 1.60
C GLN A 24 -9.80 12.19 3.00
N PRO A 25 -8.62 12.15 3.61
CA PRO A 25 -8.39 11.39 4.84
C PRO A 25 -9.29 11.80 6.01
N GLN A 26 -9.75 13.06 6.04
CA GLN A 26 -10.65 13.56 7.08
C GLN A 26 -11.99 12.82 7.11
N GLN A 27 -12.53 12.46 5.93
CA GLN A 27 -13.78 11.70 5.85
C GLN A 27 -13.63 10.29 6.44
N TYR A 28 -12.49 9.66 6.22
CA TYR A 28 -12.19 8.36 6.81
C TYR A 28 -11.96 8.46 8.31
N GLN A 29 -11.30 9.53 8.79
CA GLN A 29 -11.14 9.76 10.22
C GLN A 29 -12.49 9.89 10.93
N GLU A 30 -13.42 10.69 10.38
CA GLU A 30 -14.74 10.85 10.96
C GLU A 30 -15.56 9.54 10.89
N ALA A 31 -15.37 8.75 9.85
CA ALA A 31 -16.01 7.46 9.75
C ALA A 31 -15.47 6.44 10.78
N LEU A 32 -14.15 6.38 10.96
CA LEU A 32 -13.53 5.46 11.93
C LEU A 32 -14.02 5.68 13.36
N LYS A 33 -14.29 6.92 13.75
CA LYS A 33 -14.84 7.26 15.09
C LYS A 33 -16.24 6.68 15.37
N LYS A 34 -16.95 6.23 14.32
CA LYS A 34 -18.29 5.65 14.42
C LYS A 34 -18.28 4.12 14.53
N LEU A 35 -17.10 3.50 14.45
CA LEU A 35 -16.97 2.06 14.57
C LEU A 35 -17.05 1.62 16.03
N ASP A 36 -17.55 0.41 16.23
CA ASP A 36 -17.59 -0.22 17.55
C ASP A 36 -16.17 -0.65 18.00
N PHE A 37 -15.29 -0.95 17.05
CA PHE A 37 -13.90 -1.34 17.30
C PHE A 37 -13.00 -1.13 16.09
N ALA A 38 -11.80 -0.59 16.29
CA ALA A 38 -10.79 -0.44 15.26
C ALA A 38 -9.40 -0.85 15.78
N PHE A 39 -8.69 -1.68 15.01
CA PHE A 39 -7.30 -1.97 15.32
C PHE A 39 -6.41 -1.93 14.08
N CYS A 40 -5.12 -1.76 14.30
CA CYS A 40 -4.15 -1.86 13.22
C CYS A 40 -2.85 -2.52 13.68
N THR A 41 -2.06 -2.96 12.70
CA THR A 41 -0.66 -3.35 12.89
C THR A 41 0.25 -2.28 12.32
N ASP A 42 1.29 -1.89 13.03
CA ASP A 42 2.34 -1.01 12.50
C ASP A 42 3.66 -1.23 13.22
N TYR A 43 4.77 -0.82 12.58
CA TYR A 43 6.11 -0.83 13.17
C TYR A 43 6.30 0.27 14.21
N PHE A 44 5.66 1.41 13.98
CA PHE A 44 5.80 2.61 14.78
C PHE A 44 4.44 3.17 15.16
N TYR A 45 4.33 3.59 16.41
CA TYR A 45 3.19 4.40 16.83
C TYR A 45 3.28 5.80 16.21
N ARG A 46 2.20 6.23 15.55
CA ARG A 46 2.05 7.57 14.99
C ARG A 46 0.74 8.17 15.47
N LYS A 47 0.85 9.17 16.30
CA LYS A 47 -0.32 9.83 16.88
C LYS A 47 -1.35 10.26 15.82
N GLU A 48 -0.88 10.75 14.69
CA GLU A 48 -1.74 11.26 13.63
C GLU A 48 -2.55 10.15 12.95
N SER A 49 -1.91 9.03 12.63
CA SER A 49 -2.53 7.90 11.91
C SER A 49 -3.32 6.97 12.82
N HIS A 50 -2.88 6.81 14.08
CA HIS A 50 -3.38 5.79 14.99
C HIS A 50 -4.29 6.34 16.08
N ARG A 51 -4.56 7.65 16.07
CA ARG A 51 -5.33 8.34 17.11
C ARG A 51 -6.71 7.72 17.36
N ASP A 52 -7.35 7.26 16.28
CA ASP A 52 -8.72 6.75 16.30
C ASP A 52 -8.74 5.20 16.28
N MET A 53 -7.64 4.54 16.68
CA MET A 53 -7.54 3.09 16.85
C MET A 53 -7.66 2.72 18.31
N ASP A 54 -8.50 1.72 18.62
CA ASP A 54 -8.67 1.18 19.98
C ASP A 54 -7.50 0.28 20.37
N LEU A 55 -6.88 -0.39 19.40
CA LEU A 55 -5.75 -1.29 19.63
C LEU A 55 -4.72 -1.16 18.50
N ILE A 56 -3.44 -1.13 18.89
CA ILE A 56 -2.32 -1.14 17.94
C ILE A 56 -1.43 -2.32 18.29
N LEU A 57 -1.30 -3.24 17.35
CA LEU A 57 -0.46 -4.42 17.49
C LEU A 57 0.92 -4.15 16.88
N PRO A 58 2.01 -4.37 17.61
CA PRO A 58 3.35 -4.15 17.09
C PRO A 58 3.69 -5.19 16.02
N ALA A 59 4.00 -4.70 14.82
CA ALA A 59 4.42 -5.54 13.70
C ALA A 59 5.93 -5.74 13.68
N ALA A 60 6.36 -6.96 13.38
CA ALA A 60 7.77 -7.28 13.22
C ALA A 60 8.36 -6.65 11.95
N MET A 61 9.57 -6.13 12.03
CA MET A 61 10.29 -5.54 10.90
C MET A 61 10.81 -6.60 9.93
N ASN A 62 11.30 -6.15 8.79
CA ASN A 62 11.62 -7.01 7.65
C ASN A 62 12.59 -8.15 7.97
N PHE A 63 13.60 -7.94 8.81
CA PHE A 63 14.56 -8.97 9.21
C PHE A 63 14.07 -9.86 10.37
N GLU A 64 13.00 -9.47 11.03
CA GLU A 64 12.37 -10.19 12.13
C GLU A 64 11.24 -11.10 11.65
N ARG A 65 10.91 -11.07 10.36
CA ARG A 65 9.79 -11.79 9.78
C ARG A 65 10.22 -13.07 9.08
N PHE A 66 9.50 -14.14 9.39
CA PHE A 66 9.55 -15.40 8.68
C PHE A 66 8.99 -15.28 7.24
N ALA A 67 7.87 -14.62 7.09
CA ALA A 67 7.19 -14.34 5.83
C ALA A 67 7.02 -12.83 5.62
N PRO A 68 6.85 -12.36 4.38
CA PRO A 68 6.89 -13.14 3.16
C PRO A 68 8.32 -13.55 2.81
N PHE A 69 8.43 -14.72 2.24
CA PHE A 69 9.64 -15.19 1.61
C PHE A 69 9.75 -14.60 0.19
N GLY A 70 10.98 -14.41 -0.27
CA GLY A 70 11.18 -13.91 -1.62
C GLY A 70 10.83 -14.96 -2.67
N VAL A 71 9.91 -14.64 -3.55
CA VAL A 71 9.62 -15.45 -4.74
C VAL A 71 9.88 -14.59 -5.95
N TYR A 72 10.89 -14.96 -6.71
CA TYR A 72 11.29 -14.25 -7.92
C TYR A 72 11.21 -15.20 -9.11
N GLY A 73 10.14 -15.09 -9.87
CA GLY A 73 9.87 -15.99 -10.99
C GLY A 73 9.65 -17.43 -10.53
N SER A 74 10.61 -18.32 -10.83
CA SER A 74 10.60 -19.74 -10.42
C SER A 74 11.38 -20.02 -9.13
N LYS A 75 11.94 -18.99 -8.49
CA LYS A 75 12.84 -19.16 -7.36
C LYS A 75 12.19 -18.79 -6.04
N PHE A 76 12.40 -19.63 -5.05
CA PHE A 76 12.01 -19.40 -3.67
C PHE A 76 13.25 -19.12 -2.83
N ALA A 77 13.25 -17.99 -2.14
CA ALA A 77 14.30 -17.60 -1.20
C ALA A 77 13.73 -17.58 0.22
N PRO A 78 14.07 -18.54 1.08
CA PRO A 78 13.62 -18.55 2.46
C PRO A 78 14.31 -17.47 3.27
N ARG A 79 13.73 -17.16 4.43
CA ARG A 79 14.33 -16.28 5.42
C ARG A 79 14.54 -17.00 6.73
N THR A 80 15.66 -16.72 7.39
CA THR A 80 15.87 -17.08 8.78
C THR A 80 15.73 -15.78 9.59
N PRO A 81 14.61 -15.56 10.27
CA PRO A 81 14.37 -14.30 10.97
C PRO A 81 15.27 -14.19 12.19
N VAL A 82 15.65 -12.96 12.52
CA VAL A 82 16.19 -12.64 13.85
C VAL A 82 15.02 -12.53 14.83
N LYS A 83 15.30 -12.62 16.12
CA LYS A 83 14.27 -12.50 17.16
C LYS A 83 13.61 -11.12 17.08
N PRO A 84 12.28 -11.04 17.01
CA PRO A 84 11.56 -9.78 17.04
C PRO A 84 11.81 -8.99 18.32
N LEU A 85 11.76 -7.67 18.22
CA LEU A 85 11.89 -6.78 19.36
C LEU A 85 10.60 -6.77 20.20
N GLY A 86 10.72 -6.96 21.50
CA GLY A 86 9.59 -6.91 22.42
C GLY A 86 8.52 -7.95 22.10
N GLU A 87 7.27 -7.48 21.93
CA GLU A 87 6.10 -8.29 21.61
C GLU A 87 5.75 -8.28 20.12
N ALA A 88 6.61 -7.70 19.27
CA ALA A 88 6.33 -7.60 17.84
C ALA A 88 6.17 -8.98 17.21
N LYS A 89 5.13 -9.11 16.40
CA LYS A 89 4.84 -10.31 15.61
C LYS A 89 4.69 -9.92 14.14
N GLU A 90 4.99 -10.83 13.25
CA GLU A 90 4.73 -10.61 11.83
C GLU A 90 3.22 -10.59 11.54
N ASP A 91 2.81 -9.75 10.61
CA ASP A 91 1.39 -9.53 10.27
C ASP A 91 0.66 -10.84 9.96
N TRP A 92 1.28 -11.71 9.20
CA TRP A 92 0.71 -12.99 8.84
C TRP A 92 0.50 -13.89 10.08
N ARG A 93 1.43 -13.87 11.05
CA ARG A 93 1.25 -14.62 12.30
C ARG A 93 0.11 -14.06 13.14
N ILE A 94 0.01 -12.72 13.21
CA ILE A 94 -1.13 -12.05 13.84
C ILE A 94 -2.44 -12.50 13.18
N ALA A 95 -2.47 -12.55 11.83
CA ALA A 95 -3.66 -12.99 11.10
C ALA A 95 -4.02 -14.46 11.38
N LEU A 96 -3.04 -15.35 11.46
CA LEU A 96 -3.26 -16.76 11.79
C LEU A 96 -3.79 -16.94 13.22
N GLU A 97 -3.17 -16.27 14.19
CA GLU A 97 -3.60 -16.32 15.59
C GLU A 97 -5.01 -15.75 15.77
N LEU A 98 -5.31 -14.62 15.10
CA LEU A 98 -6.65 -14.04 15.10
C LEU A 98 -7.67 -14.98 14.46
N GLY A 99 -7.33 -15.60 13.35
CA GLY A 99 -8.17 -16.57 12.69
C GLY A 99 -8.51 -17.77 13.58
N CYS A 100 -7.54 -18.27 14.35
CA CYS A 100 -7.74 -19.34 15.33
C CYS A 100 -8.71 -18.97 16.46
N ILE A 101 -8.84 -17.66 16.77
CA ILE A 101 -9.77 -17.17 17.79
C ILE A 101 -11.18 -17.00 17.21
N LEU A 102 -11.28 -16.59 15.96
CA LEU A 102 -12.54 -16.21 15.32
C LEU A 102 -13.26 -17.37 14.62
N ASP A 103 -12.54 -18.44 14.28
CA ASP A 103 -13.07 -19.59 13.55
C ASP A 103 -12.36 -20.88 14.01
N ASP A 104 -12.62 -22.04 13.36
CA ASP A 104 -11.94 -23.29 13.66
C ASP A 104 -10.42 -23.15 13.43
N PRO A 105 -9.58 -23.33 14.47
CA PRO A 105 -8.14 -23.22 14.35
C PRO A 105 -7.51 -24.07 13.23
N LYS A 106 -8.15 -25.16 12.84
CA LYS A 106 -7.69 -26.03 11.75
C LYS A 106 -7.65 -25.31 10.39
N HIS A 107 -8.57 -24.36 10.16
CA HIS A 107 -8.59 -23.54 8.94
C HIS A 107 -7.40 -22.58 8.88
N PHE A 108 -6.80 -22.30 10.03
CA PHE A 108 -5.66 -21.39 10.19
C PHE A 108 -4.38 -22.12 10.64
N PHE A 109 -4.25 -23.40 10.25
CA PHE A 109 -3.07 -24.25 10.54
C PHE A 109 -2.74 -24.35 12.03
N ASN A 110 -3.71 -24.19 12.91
CA ASN A 110 -3.57 -24.07 14.37
C ASN A 110 -2.56 -22.99 14.79
N GLY A 111 -2.48 -21.89 14.04
CA GLY A 111 -1.56 -20.77 14.27
C GLY A 111 -0.11 -21.04 13.86
N ASP A 112 0.18 -22.16 13.21
CA ASP A 112 1.54 -22.55 12.81
C ASP A 112 1.94 -21.91 11.47
N PRO A 113 2.86 -20.93 11.46
CA PRO A 113 3.23 -20.21 10.25
C PRO A 113 4.02 -21.08 9.27
N VAL A 114 4.74 -22.09 9.74
CA VAL A 114 5.49 -23.01 8.88
C VAL A 114 4.55 -23.88 8.08
N LYS A 115 3.52 -24.44 8.73
CA LYS A 115 2.49 -25.22 8.05
C LYS A 115 1.73 -24.40 7.03
N ALA A 116 1.40 -23.16 7.37
CA ALA A 116 0.73 -22.24 6.46
C ALA A 116 1.62 -21.92 5.24
N CYS A 117 2.92 -21.68 5.47
CA CYS A 117 3.90 -21.49 4.39
C CYS A 117 3.97 -22.71 3.48
N ASN A 118 4.10 -23.89 4.06
CA ASN A 118 4.22 -25.14 3.30
C ASN A 118 2.95 -25.45 2.49
N ALA A 119 1.77 -25.06 2.97
CA ALA A 119 0.54 -25.19 2.19
C ALA A 119 0.58 -24.37 0.89
N ILE A 120 1.16 -23.17 0.94
CA ILE A 120 1.37 -22.33 -0.25
C ILE A 120 2.48 -22.92 -1.14
N LEU A 121 3.60 -23.31 -0.54
CA LEU A 121 4.77 -23.83 -1.26
C LEU A 121 4.53 -25.17 -1.93
N LYS A 122 3.60 -25.97 -1.42
CA LYS A 122 3.23 -27.28 -1.97
C LYS A 122 2.85 -27.20 -3.45
N GLU A 123 2.12 -26.18 -3.85
CA GLU A 123 1.77 -25.96 -5.25
C GLU A 123 3.00 -25.68 -6.13
N TRP A 124 4.10 -25.30 -5.53
CA TRP A 124 5.34 -24.97 -6.20
C TRP A 124 6.40 -26.07 -6.06
N GLY A 125 6.05 -27.19 -5.39
CA GLY A 125 6.96 -28.31 -5.17
C GLY A 125 8.12 -27.95 -4.23
N ALA A 126 7.91 -27.05 -3.28
CA ALA A 126 8.91 -26.62 -2.32
C ALA A 126 8.39 -26.77 -0.89
N GLU A 127 9.32 -26.89 0.06
CA GLU A 127 9.07 -26.90 1.49
C GLU A 127 10.02 -25.93 2.18
N TYR A 128 9.52 -25.23 3.19
CA TYR A 128 10.27 -24.17 3.86
C TYR A 128 11.50 -24.70 4.61
N GLU A 129 11.33 -25.76 5.39
CA GLU A 129 12.41 -26.37 6.18
C GLU A 129 13.54 -26.90 5.28
N ALA A 130 13.18 -27.54 4.18
CA ALA A 130 14.15 -28.01 3.20
C ALA A 130 14.91 -26.86 2.55
N ALA A 131 14.22 -25.76 2.27
CA ALA A 131 14.83 -24.56 1.71
C ALA A 131 15.77 -23.87 2.71
N VAL A 132 15.39 -23.77 3.98
CA VAL A 132 16.24 -23.22 5.04
C VAL A 132 17.47 -24.11 5.26
N ALA A 133 17.31 -25.42 5.25
CA ALA A 133 18.42 -26.36 5.41
C ALA A 133 19.44 -26.28 4.26
N ALA A 134 19.01 -25.85 3.08
CA ALA A 134 19.91 -25.67 1.94
C ALA A 134 20.77 -24.41 2.02
N LEU A 135 20.45 -23.46 2.90
CA LEU A 135 21.29 -22.31 3.18
C LEU A 135 22.52 -22.76 4.02
N PRO A 136 23.70 -22.21 3.85
CA PRO A 136 24.14 -21.16 2.94
C PRO A 136 24.63 -21.64 1.56
N GLN A 137 24.47 -22.91 1.22
CA GLN A 137 24.98 -23.48 -0.04
C GLN A 137 24.31 -22.85 -1.26
N VAL A 138 23.04 -22.49 -1.12
CA VAL A 138 22.26 -21.81 -2.17
C VAL A 138 21.50 -20.61 -1.60
N SER A 139 21.41 -19.53 -2.35
CA SER A 139 20.64 -18.34 -1.95
C SER A 139 19.14 -18.47 -2.21
N SER A 140 18.75 -19.42 -3.05
CA SER A 140 17.36 -19.70 -3.41
C SER A 140 17.23 -21.09 -4.03
N LEU A 141 16.06 -21.71 -3.88
CA LEU A 141 15.73 -22.97 -4.54
C LEU A 141 14.85 -22.71 -5.76
N GLU A 142 15.05 -23.47 -6.81
CA GLU A 142 14.15 -23.50 -7.95
C GLU A 142 12.94 -24.35 -7.59
N CYS A 143 11.77 -23.76 -7.54
CA CYS A 143 10.56 -24.41 -7.05
C CYS A 143 9.40 -24.42 -8.07
N ARG A 144 9.50 -23.64 -9.12
CA ARG A 144 8.46 -23.56 -10.13
C ARG A 144 9.07 -23.40 -11.51
N LYS A 145 8.74 -24.31 -12.42
CA LYS A 145 9.05 -24.12 -13.83
C LYS A 145 8.17 -23.04 -14.39
N ASN A 146 8.80 -22.05 -15.00
CA ASN A 146 8.05 -21.05 -15.74
C ASN A 146 7.52 -21.69 -17.04
N GLU A 147 6.21 -21.80 -17.14
CA GLU A 147 5.54 -22.38 -18.31
C GLU A 147 5.11 -21.26 -19.24
N PRO A 148 5.81 -21.02 -20.35
CA PRO A 148 5.42 -19.99 -21.30
C PRO A 148 4.15 -20.40 -22.05
N LYS A 149 3.42 -19.40 -22.54
CA LYS A 149 2.22 -19.58 -23.37
C LYS A 149 1.16 -20.48 -22.74
N LYS A 150 0.93 -20.30 -21.46
CA LYS A 150 -0.08 -21.07 -20.69
C LYS A 150 -1.45 -21.05 -21.34
N TYR A 151 -1.81 -19.97 -22.01
CA TYR A 151 -3.09 -19.82 -22.70
C TYR A 151 -3.23 -20.77 -23.91
N GLU A 152 -2.14 -21.11 -24.60
CA GLU A 152 -2.17 -22.08 -25.71
C GLU A 152 -2.32 -23.53 -25.19
N LYS A 153 -1.82 -23.79 -23.98
CA LYS A 153 -1.73 -25.12 -23.37
C LYS A 153 -2.93 -25.46 -22.47
N GLY A 154 -3.94 -24.61 -22.42
CA GLY A 154 -5.10 -24.82 -21.56
C GLY A 154 -4.84 -24.65 -20.06
N LEU A 155 -3.69 -24.08 -19.66
CA LEU A 155 -3.28 -23.97 -18.25
C LEU A 155 -3.86 -22.77 -17.54
N LEU A 156 -4.60 -21.90 -18.23
CA LEU A 156 -5.24 -20.72 -17.62
C LEU A 156 -6.72 -20.91 -17.35
N ARG A 157 -7.35 -21.87 -17.98
CA ARG A 157 -8.79 -22.09 -17.87
C ARG A 157 -9.08 -23.32 -17.01
N PRO A 158 -10.11 -23.26 -16.15
CA PRO A 158 -10.52 -24.42 -15.33
C PRO A 158 -10.98 -25.62 -16.14
N ASP A 159 -11.48 -25.39 -17.38
CA ASP A 159 -11.93 -26.43 -18.30
C ASP A 159 -10.79 -27.07 -19.13
N GLY A 160 -9.55 -26.63 -18.93
CA GLY A 160 -8.37 -27.15 -19.65
C GLY A 160 -8.28 -26.76 -21.12
N GLN A 161 -9.20 -25.95 -21.64
CA GLN A 161 -9.16 -25.52 -23.06
C GLN A 161 -8.17 -24.36 -23.24
N ALA A 162 -7.66 -24.23 -24.47
CA ALA A 162 -6.84 -23.10 -24.85
C ALA A 162 -7.60 -21.78 -24.68
N GLY A 163 -6.91 -20.73 -24.23
CA GLY A 163 -7.48 -19.41 -24.01
C GLY A 163 -7.23 -18.86 -22.61
N PHE A 164 -7.95 -17.81 -22.30
CA PHE A 164 -7.84 -17.08 -21.01
C PHE A 164 -9.06 -17.39 -20.13
N ASN A 165 -8.88 -17.28 -18.82
CA ASN A 165 -9.97 -17.43 -17.85
C ASN A 165 -10.84 -16.16 -17.81
N THR A 166 -11.52 -15.92 -18.91
CA THR A 166 -12.44 -14.80 -19.14
C THR A 166 -13.76 -15.33 -19.71
N PRO A 167 -14.87 -14.61 -19.62
CA PRO A 167 -16.14 -15.02 -20.23
C PRO A 167 -16.06 -15.40 -21.70
N THR A 168 -15.22 -14.71 -22.46
CA THR A 168 -15.05 -14.97 -23.92
C THR A 168 -13.94 -15.97 -24.23
N GLY A 169 -13.14 -16.39 -23.23
CA GLY A 169 -11.95 -17.20 -23.43
C GLY A 169 -10.79 -16.45 -24.10
N LYS A 170 -10.94 -15.14 -24.34
CA LYS A 170 -9.94 -14.27 -24.99
C LYS A 170 -9.49 -13.18 -24.03
N ILE A 171 -8.45 -12.43 -24.38
CA ILE A 171 -8.13 -11.17 -23.70
C ILE A 171 -9.28 -10.21 -23.98
N GLU A 172 -9.95 -9.77 -22.91
CA GLU A 172 -11.06 -8.83 -23.01
C GLU A 172 -10.54 -7.41 -22.86
N LEU A 173 -10.48 -6.68 -23.98
CA LEU A 173 -10.20 -5.23 -23.95
C LEU A 173 -11.42 -4.46 -23.43
N PHE A 174 -12.62 -4.92 -23.77
CA PHE A 174 -13.88 -4.44 -23.18
C PHE A 174 -14.24 -5.34 -21.99
N SER A 175 -14.30 -4.76 -20.79
CA SER A 175 -14.65 -5.50 -19.57
C SER A 175 -16.16 -5.72 -19.47
N THR A 176 -16.60 -6.90 -19.85
CA THR A 176 -18.01 -7.32 -19.66
C THR A 176 -18.40 -7.34 -18.18
N ARG A 177 -17.42 -7.60 -17.29
CA ARG A 177 -17.63 -7.56 -15.82
C ARG A 177 -17.92 -6.14 -15.35
N CYS A 178 -17.14 -5.13 -15.76
CA CYS A 178 -17.40 -3.73 -15.41
C CYS A 178 -18.76 -3.28 -15.93
N ALA A 179 -19.08 -3.60 -17.20
CA ALA A 179 -20.35 -3.27 -17.82
C ALA A 179 -21.55 -3.87 -17.06
N LYS A 180 -21.42 -5.09 -16.55
CA LYS A 180 -22.46 -5.76 -15.74
C LYS A 180 -22.80 -4.98 -14.46
N PHE A 181 -21.86 -4.24 -13.89
CA PHE A 181 -22.05 -3.42 -12.70
C PHE A 181 -22.33 -1.94 -13.01
N GLY A 182 -22.62 -1.61 -14.27
CA GLY A 182 -22.96 -0.25 -14.68
C GLY A 182 -21.76 0.69 -14.86
N PHE A 183 -20.54 0.16 -14.91
CA PHE A 183 -19.34 0.92 -15.22
C PHE A 183 -19.01 0.84 -16.72
N ASP A 184 -18.25 1.81 -17.20
CA ASP A 184 -17.73 1.76 -18.56
C ASP A 184 -16.88 0.50 -18.76
N GLY A 185 -17.16 -0.28 -19.80
CA GLY A 185 -16.40 -1.49 -20.13
C GLY A 185 -15.01 -1.20 -20.71
N LEU A 186 -14.79 0.02 -21.19
CA LEU A 186 -13.49 0.58 -21.58
C LEU A 186 -13.18 1.79 -20.70
N PRO A 187 -11.91 2.05 -20.39
CA PRO A 187 -11.52 3.29 -19.75
C PRO A 187 -11.92 4.49 -20.64
N VAL A 188 -12.75 5.37 -20.10
CA VAL A 188 -13.15 6.61 -20.77
C VAL A 188 -12.43 7.76 -20.07
N TYR A 189 -11.78 8.61 -20.87
CA TYR A 189 -11.17 9.81 -20.32
C TYR A 189 -12.24 10.71 -19.72
N LYS A 190 -12.08 11.03 -18.45
CA LYS A 190 -12.88 12.06 -17.76
C LYS A 190 -11.94 13.22 -17.43
N PRO A 191 -12.25 14.45 -17.90
CA PRO A 191 -11.42 15.59 -17.59
C PRO A 191 -11.32 15.76 -16.08
N MET A 192 -10.13 16.10 -15.60
CA MET A 192 -9.96 16.53 -14.22
C MET A 192 -10.69 17.86 -14.02
N MET A 193 -11.05 18.13 -12.77
CA MET A 193 -11.60 19.44 -12.40
C MET A 193 -10.60 20.54 -12.78
N GLU A 194 -11.07 21.51 -13.54
CA GLU A 194 -10.23 22.64 -13.94
C GLU A 194 -10.05 23.60 -12.76
N PRO A 195 -8.85 24.21 -12.63
CA PRO A 195 -8.62 25.25 -11.66
C PRO A 195 -9.59 26.43 -11.87
N ASP A 196 -10.18 26.90 -10.79
CA ASP A 196 -11.10 28.04 -10.81
C ASP A 196 -10.95 28.95 -9.59
N GLY A 197 -11.43 30.18 -9.68
CA GLY A 197 -11.61 31.11 -8.59
C GLY A 197 -10.55 31.03 -7.51
N ARG A 198 -10.93 30.55 -6.32
CA ARG A 198 -10.04 30.38 -5.16
C ARG A 198 -8.97 29.35 -5.36
N PHE A 199 -9.26 28.27 -6.12
CA PHE A 199 -8.36 27.14 -6.34
C PHE A 199 -7.79 27.18 -7.76
N ASN A 200 -7.02 28.23 -8.04
CA ASN A 200 -6.55 28.57 -9.37
C ASN A 200 -5.21 27.95 -9.77
N LEU A 201 -4.71 26.98 -8.99
CA LEU A 201 -3.51 26.20 -9.30
C LEU A 201 -3.86 24.72 -9.44
N ARG A 202 -3.22 24.06 -10.41
CA ARG A 202 -3.26 22.61 -10.53
C ARG A 202 -2.14 22.01 -9.70
N MET A 203 -2.43 21.02 -8.88
CA MET A 203 -1.41 20.28 -8.15
C MET A 203 -1.03 19.01 -8.93
N ILE A 204 0.24 18.81 -9.13
CA ILE A 204 0.82 17.53 -9.53
C ILE A 204 1.52 16.91 -8.33
N ASN A 205 1.55 15.59 -8.29
CA ASN A 205 2.16 14.84 -7.20
C ASN A 205 2.83 13.61 -7.79
N GLY A 206 4.11 13.44 -7.58
CA GLY A 206 4.81 12.28 -8.12
C GLY A 206 6.32 12.40 -8.19
N ALA A 207 6.87 13.59 -8.06
CA ALA A 207 8.30 13.75 -7.95
C ALA A 207 8.78 13.17 -6.61
N ARG A 208 9.70 12.19 -6.69
CA ARG A 208 10.35 11.58 -5.52
C ARG A 208 11.77 12.07 -5.44
N LYS A 209 12.18 12.54 -4.28
CA LYS A 209 13.60 12.79 -4.02
C LYS A 209 14.33 11.45 -3.87
N PRO A 210 15.60 11.36 -4.32
CA PRO A 210 16.35 10.09 -4.32
C PRO A 210 16.47 9.42 -2.94
N TYR A 211 16.44 10.20 -1.88
CA TYR A 211 16.56 9.74 -0.49
C TYR A 211 15.20 9.61 0.25
N ILE A 212 14.10 9.86 -0.45
CA ILE A 212 12.75 9.72 0.12
C ILE A 212 12.01 8.62 -0.64
N THR A 213 11.82 7.50 0.04
CA THR A 213 10.93 6.43 -0.42
C THR A 213 9.77 6.38 0.54
N HIS A 214 8.65 6.97 0.19
CA HIS A 214 7.50 7.20 1.07
C HIS A 214 7.81 8.12 2.27
N SER A 215 6.95 9.09 2.50
CA SER A 215 7.09 10.05 3.59
C SER A 215 7.22 9.40 4.97
N LYS A 216 6.59 8.26 5.17
CA LYS A 216 6.68 7.46 6.41
C LYS A 216 8.11 7.05 6.72
N THR A 217 8.85 6.53 5.74
CA THR A 217 10.25 6.12 5.93
C THR A 217 11.14 7.29 6.32
N ARG A 218 10.96 8.45 5.70
CA ARG A 218 11.68 9.67 6.08
C ARG A 218 11.43 10.04 7.54
N SER A 219 10.17 10.02 7.97
CA SER A 219 9.79 10.41 9.33
C SER A 219 10.35 9.47 10.41
N ASP A 220 10.65 8.23 10.05
CA ASP A 220 11.19 7.22 10.96
C ASP A 220 12.72 7.17 11.02
N ALA A 221 13.39 7.86 10.09
CA ALA A 221 14.85 7.85 9.96
C ALA A 221 15.41 9.25 10.25
N PRO A 222 15.95 9.53 11.45
CA PRO A 222 16.44 10.86 11.83
C PRO A 222 17.44 11.45 10.83
N TYR A 223 18.33 10.62 10.28
CA TYR A 223 19.32 11.06 9.30
C TYR A 223 18.69 11.49 7.96
N LEU A 224 17.50 10.99 7.61
CA LEU A 224 16.77 11.47 6.44
C LEU A 224 16.04 12.78 6.72
N LEU A 225 15.60 12.98 7.96
CA LEU A 225 15.01 14.26 8.39
C LEU A 225 16.04 15.40 8.39
N GLU A 226 17.32 15.11 8.62
CA GLU A 226 18.39 16.11 8.52
C GLU A 226 18.56 16.62 7.06
N LEU A 227 18.31 15.76 6.07
CA LEU A 227 18.37 16.15 4.65
C LEU A 227 17.15 16.97 4.23
N GLU A 228 15.99 16.72 4.80
CA GLU A 228 14.77 17.47 4.53
C GLU A 228 13.79 17.38 5.68
N ALA A 229 13.83 18.37 6.54
CA ALA A 229 12.99 18.42 7.74
C ALA A 229 11.50 18.68 7.49
N CYS A 230 11.16 19.33 6.36
CA CYS A 230 9.81 19.75 6.04
C CYS A 230 9.43 19.32 4.61
N SER A 231 8.14 19.10 4.41
CA SER A 231 7.61 18.93 3.05
C SER A 231 7.83 20.18 2.22
N THR A 232 8.19 20.00 0.96
CA THR A 232 8.46 21.08 0.01
C THR A 232 7.43 21.02 -1.11
N ILE A 233 6.97 22.19 -1.55
CA ILE A 233 6.25 22.34 -2.81
C ILE A 233 7.05 23.24 -3.74
N THR A 234 6.98 22.93 -5.01
CA THR A 234 7.64 23.73 -6.05
C THR A 234 6.61 24.54 -6.83
N MET A 235 6.86 25.80 -7.05
CA MET A 235 5.99 26.73 -7.78
C MET A 235 6.79 27.53 -8.80
N HIS A 236 6.16 27.86 -9.93
CA HIS A 236 6.77 28.71 -10.95
C HIS A 236 6.98 30.15 -10.45
N PRO A 237 8.09 30.84 -10.80
CA PRO A 237 8.37 32.21 -10.37
C PRO A 237 7.26 33.21 -10.65
N LYS A 238 6.54 33.10 -11.78
CA LYS A 238 5.40 33.96 -12.12
C LYS A 238 4.27 33.81 -11.12
N ASP A 239 3.97 32.59 -10.69
CA ASP A 239 2.89 32.30 -9.76
C ASP A 239 3.25 32.72 -8.34
N ALA A 240 4.52 32.53 -7.94
CA ALA A 240 5.04 33.00 -6.66
C ALA A 240 4.98 34.52 -6.56
N SER A 241 5.52 35.22 -7.57
CA SER A 241 5.50 36.70 -7.62
C SER A 241 4.08 37.28 -7.59
N ALA A 242 3.14 36.67 -8.31
CA ALA A 242 1.73 37.09 -8.32
C ALA A 242 1.05 36.96 -6.95
N ARG A 243 1.64 36.16 -6.05
CA ARG A 243 1.15 35.94 -4.68
C ARG A 243 1.99 36.63 -3.61
N GLY A 244 3.02 37.36 -4.02
CA GLY A 244 3.97 38.00 -3.10
C GLY A 244 4.82 37.00 -2.30
N LEU A 245 5.09 35.82 -2.87
CA LEU A 245 5.84 34.75 -2.26
C LEU A 245 7.26 34.70 -2.80
N ALA A 246 8.21 34.31 -1.94
CA ALA A 246 9.61 34.12 -2.25
C ALA A 246 10.06 32.68 -1.98
N ASP A 247 11.20 32.31 -2.56
CA ASP A 247 11.84 31.02 -2.30
C ASP A 247 12.15 30.87 -0.81
N GLY A 248 11.84 29.70 -0.25
CA GLY A 248 12.02 29.38 1.18
C GLY A 248 10.84 29.79 2.08
N ASP A 249 9.83 30.51 1.58
CA ASP A 249 8.68 30.88 2.39
C ASP A 249 7.92 29.66 2.91
N ARG A 250 7.34 29.79 4.10
CA ARG A 250 6.38 28.81 4.62
C ARG A 250 4.99 29.15 4.12
N VAL A 251 4.39 28.18 3.44
CA VAL A 251 3.10 28.32 2.80
C VAL A 251 2.07 27.34 3.32
N GLU A 252 0.81 27.70 3.17
CA GLU A 252 -0.33 26.83 3.43
C GLU A 252 -1.07 26.54 2.14
N ILE A 253 -1.30 25.25 1.88
CA ILE A 253 -1.96 24.75 0.68
C ILE A 253 -3.37 24.31 1.05
N PHE A 254 -4.33 24.77 0.27
CA PHE A 254 -5.74 24.40 0.39
C PHE A 254 -6.23 23.72 -0.87
N SER A 255 -7.17 22.82 -0.73
CA SER A 255 -7.90 22.21 -1.84
C SER A 255 -9.40 22.31 -1.59
N PRO A 256 -10.25 22.05 -2.60
CA PRO A 256 -11.71 21.95 -2.39
C PRO A 256 -12.09 20.84 -1.40
N PHE A 257 -11.19 19.88 -1.19
CA PHE A 257 -11.42 18.65 -0.41
C PHE A 257 -10.76 18.67 0.98
N GLY A 258 -9.99 19.69 1.31
CA GLY A 258 -9.33 19.80 2.61
C GLY A 258 -8.13 20.73 2.62
N GLY A 259 -7.48 20.80 3.76
CA GLY A 259 -6.35 21.67 4.09
C GLY A 259 -6.57 22.36 5.42
N PRO A 260 -5.62 23.21 5.86
CA PRO A 260 -4.34 23.51 5.21
C PRO A 260 -3.30 22.41 5.36
N VAL A 261 -2.45 22.28 4.35
CA VAL A 261 -1.18 21.54 4.43
C VAL A 261 -0.04 22.55 4.43
N LYS A 262 0.86 22.43 5.41
CA LYS A 262 2.02 23.35 5.54
C LYS A 262 3.23 22.76 4.83
N ALA A 263 3.91 23.60 4.05
CA ALA A 263 5.12 23.22 3.35
C ALA A 263 6.08 24.41 3.20
N ASN A 264 7.34 24.13 2.87
CA ASN A 264 8.27 25.14 2.40
C ASN A 264 8.10 25.33 0.88
N LEU A 265 8.21 26.56 0.42
CA LEU A 265 8.13 26.90 -1.00
C LEU A 265 9.51 26.81 -1.64
N GLU A 266 9.60 26.10 -2.75
CA GLU A 266 10.71 26.14 -3.69
C GLU A 266 10.25 26.84 -4.98
N VAL A 267 10.91 27.91 -5.36
CA VAL A 267 10.57 28.65 -6.58
C VAL A 267 11.46 28.16 -7.73
N SER A 268 10.83 27.54 -8.74
CA SER A 268 11.58 26.89 -9.83
C SER A 268 10.85 26.98 -11.17
N ILE A 269 11.61 27.15 -12.23
CA ILE A 269 11.13 27.08 -13.63
C ILE A 269 10.81 25.68 -14.11
N LEU A 270 11.15 24.65 -13.32
CA LEU A 270 10.90 23.25 -13.66
C LEU A 270 9.41 22.87 -13.56
N VAL A 271 8.61 23.71 -12.92
CA VAL A 271 7.15 23.57 -12.83
C VAL A 271 6.51 24.60 -13.76
N PRO A 272 5.57 24.20 -14.62
CA PRO A 272 4.90 25.17 -15.53
C PRO A 272 4.02 26.16 -14.76
N PRO A 273 3.80 27.37 -15.29
CA PRO A 273 2.88 28.34 -14.71
C PRO A 273 1.46 27.74 -14.52
N GLY A 274 0.80 28.13 -13.44
CA GLY A 274 -0.53 27.61 -13.07
C GLY A 274 -0.50 26.23 -12.40
N THR A 275 0.70 25.71 -12.12
CA THR A 275 0.89 24.39 -11.52
C THR A 275 1.79 24.48 -10.30
N ILE A 276 1.52 23.64 -9.30
CA ILE A 276 2.43 23.35 -8.18
C ILE A 276 2.78 21.87 -8.17
N ASP A 277 4.02 21.54 -7.82
CA ASP A 277 4.45 20.18 -7.57
C ASP A 277 4.59 19.96 -6.06
N ALA A 278 3.79 19.04 -5.54
CA ALA A 278 3.90 18.60 -4.16
C ALA A 278 4.73 17.32 -4.12
N GLN A 279 5.92 17.41 -3.58
CA GLN A 279 6.83 16.26 -3.45
C GLN A 279 6.27 15.25 -2.43
N TYR A 280 6.34 13.98 -2.82
CA TYR A 280 5.79 12.86 -2.09
C TYR A 280 6.88 12.02 -1.42
#